data_24c15f811a051cac11cd6906f4c153f7
#
_entry.id   24c15f811a051cac11cd6906f4c153f7
#
_cell.length_a   1.000
_cell.length_b   1.000
_cell.length_c   1.000
_cell.angle_alpha   90.00
_cell.angle_beta   90.00
_cell.angle_gamma   90.00
#
_symmetry.space_group_name_H-M   'P 1'
#
loop_
_entity.id
_entity.type
_entity.pdbx_description
1 polymer ?
#
loop_
_entity_poly.entity_id
_entity_poly.type
_entity_poly.pdbx_seq_one_letter_code
_entity_poly.pdbx_strand_id
1 'polypeptide(L)'
;MSILTQRQTTTMKRSIKRRKKGPVRSKKVTFDGITFASGLEKYMYIALKKAKIHADYEGATFVLQEDFKFEIDSYERQSNGKGEMKNRGQKKIQSIKYTPDFVSSSFIIECKGRANESFPMRWKMFKKYVNHKMKHVTLYKPQNQKECDKVIELIIKNK
;
A
#
# COMPACT_ATOMS: atom_id res chain seq x y z
N MET A 1 -2.87 -47.34 -61.43
CA MET A 1 -2.99 -45.92 -60.98
C MET A 1 -2.93 -45.90 -59.46
N SER A 2 -1.78 -45.42 -58.93
CA SER A 2 -1.54 -45.40 -57.48
C SER A 2 -1.84 -44.00 -56.94
N ILE A 3 -2.78 -43.88 -55.95
CA ILE A 3 -3.16 -42.62 -55.33
C ILE A 3 -2.30 -42.47 -54.09
N LEU A 4 -1.32 -41.55 -54.11
CA LEU A 4 -0.50 -41.16 -52.97
C LEU A 4 -1.30 -40.19 -52.06
N THR A 5 -1.68 -40.67 -50.87
CA THR A 5 -2.32 -39.87 -49.84
C THR A 5 -1.25 -39.10 -49.09
N GLN A 6 -1.19 -37.78 -49.24
CA GLN A 6 -0.33 -36.89 -48.44
C GLN A 6 -0.89 -36.75 -47.04
N ARG A 7 -0.16 -37.20 -46.04
CA ARG A 7 -0.47 -36.91 -44.63
C ARG A 7 0.04 -35.51 -44.27
N GLN A 8 -0.87 -34.60 -44.03
CA GLN A 8 -0.53 -33.27 -43.44
C GLN A 8 -0.25 -33.46 -41.96
N THR A 9 0.99 -33.19 -41.56
CA THR A 9 1.40 -33.15 -40.16
C THR A 9 1.10 -31.76 -39.59
N THR A 10 0.04 -31.66 -38.78
CA THR A 10 -0.35 -30.43 -38.09
C THR A 10 0.54 -30.30 -36.86
N THR A 11 1.53 -29.39 -36.91
CA THR A 11 2.40 -29.10 -35.77
C THR A 11 1.64 -28.23 -34.75
N MET A 12 1.20 -28.83 -33.66
CA MET A 12 0.60 -28.10 -32.55
C MET A 12 1.65 -27.21 -31.86
N LYS A 13 1.56 -25.90 -32.06
CA LYS A 13 2.33 -24.91 -31.30
C LYS A 13 1.91 -24.93 -29.85
N ARG A 14 2.71 -25.54 -28.96
CA ARG A 14 2.53 -25.44 -27.50
C ARG A 14 2.64 -23.98 -27.07
N SER A 15 1.55 -23.37 -26.60
CA SER A 15 1.57 -22.06 -25.99
C SER A 15 2.35 -22.15 -24.66
N ILE A 16 3.48 -21.47 -24.58
CA ILE A 16 4.25 -21.35 -23.34
C ILE A 16 3.45 -20.45 -22.38
N LYS A 17 2.76 -21.05 -21.41
CA LYS A 17 2.10 -20.30 -20.32
C LYS A 17 3.18 -19.49 -19.59
N ARG A 18 3.20 -18.17 -19.80
CA ARG A 18 4.04 -17.25 -19.01
C ARG A 18 3.68 -17.45 -17.52
N ARG A 19 4.65 -17.92 -16.72
CA ARG A 19 4.52 -17.98 -15.26
C ARG A 19 4.13 -16.59 -14.76
N LYS A 20 2.97 -16.46 -14.10
CA LYS A 20 2.59 -15.22 -13.41
C LYS A 20 3.70 -14.92 -12.40
N LYS A 21 4.40 -13.80 -12.57
CA LYS A 21 5.37 -13.33 -11.57
C LYS A 21 4.62 -13.16 -10.26
N GLY A 22 5.13 -13.73 -9.18
CA GLY A 22 4.58 -13.57 -7.83
C GLY A 22 4.56 -12.09 -7.40
N PRO A 23 3.93 -11.77 -6.26
CA PRO A 23 3.85 -10.39 -5.78
C PRO A 23 5.25 -9.79 -5.63
N VAL A 24 5.47 -8.63 -6.24
CA VAL A 24 6.72 -7.87 -6.09
C VAL A 24 6.77 -7.36 -4.65
N ARG A 25 7.67 -7.91 -3.83
CA ARG A 25 7.93 -7.40 -2.48
C ARG A 25 8.89 -6.22 -2.60
N SER A 26 8.56 -5.09 -1.95
CA SER A 26 9.49 -3.97 -1.80
C SER A 26 10.72 -4.42 -1.00
N LYS A 27 11.90 -3.94 -1.39
CA LYS A 27 13.13 -4.17 -0.63
C LYS A 27 13.38 -2.97 0.28
N LYS A 28 13.65 -3.23 1.55
CA LYS A 28 14.09 -2.20 2.49
C LYS A 28 15.43 -1.61 2.02
N VAL A 29 15.59 -0.30 2.17
CA VAL A 29 16.79 0.43 1.75
C VAL A 29 17.18 1.39 2.86
N THR A 30 18.43 1.31 3.34
CA THR A 30 18.97 2.25 4.33
C THR A 30 19.68 3.41 3.62
N PHE A 31 19.40 4.62 4.04
CA PHE A 31 20.03 5.84 3.57
C PHE A 31 19.95 6.92 4.65
N ASP A 32 21.03 7.67 4.89
CA ASP A 32 21.09 8.76 5.86
C ASP A 32 20.68 8.33 7.30
N GLY A 33 21.04 7.10 7.68
CA GLY A 33 20.68 6.51 8.98
C GLY A 33 19.24 6.03 9.12
N ILE A 34 18.39 6.22 8.09
CA ILE A 34 16.98 5.84 8.08
C ILE A 34 16.80 4.58 7.21
N THR A 35 16.03 3.61 7.70
CA THR A 35 15.64 2.42 6.92
C THR A 35 14.25 2.58 6.34
N PHE A 36 14.16 2.82 5.04
CA PHE A 36 12.91 2.96 4.29
C PHE A 36 12.33 1.59 3.92
N ALA A 37 11.02 1.44 3.95
CA ALA A 37 10.34 0.20 3.55
C ALA A 37 10.38 -0.03 2.02
N SER A 38 10.64 1.02 1.23
CA SER A 38 10.75 0.92 -0.23
C SER A 38 11.74 1.92 -0.85
N GLY A 39 12.19 1.62 -2.08
CA GLY A 39 13.00 2.56 -2.85
C GLY A 39 12.25 3.85 -3.23
N LEU A 40 10.91 3.81 -3.32
CA LEU A 40 10.10 5.01 -3.62
C LEU A 40 10.07 5.98 -2.43
N GLU A 41 9.95 5.47 -1.20
CA GLU A 41 10.05 6.27 0.03
C GLU A 41 11.42 6.94 0.15
N LYS A 42 12.52 6.16 -0.08
CA LYS A 42 13.86 6.74 -0.14
C LYS A 42 13.97 7.86 -1.17
N TYR A 43 13.40 7.65 -2.39
CA TYR A 43 13.42 8.68 -3.44
C TYR A 43 12.70 9.95 -2.99
N MET A 44 11.50 9.81 -2.40
CA MET A 44 10.72 10.92 -1.88
C MET A 44 11.47 11.69 -0.77
N TYR A 45 12.13 10.97 0.15
CA TYR A 45 12.97 11.58 1.19
C TYR A 45 14.07 12.45 0.59
N ILE A 46 14.80 11.93 -0.42
CA ILE A 46 15.86 12.67 -1.10
C ILE A 46 15.30 13.91 -1.82
N ALA A 47 14.13 13.78 -2.46
CA ALA A 47 13.47 14.89 -3.16
C ALA A 47 13.05 16.01 -2.19
N LEU A 48 12.45 15.65 -1.05
CA LEU A 48 12.09 16.59 0.02
C LEU A 48 13.34 17.31 0.56
N LYS A 49 14.41 16.58 0.85
CA LYS A 49 15.67 17.14 1.36
C LYS A 49 16.32 18.11 0.37
N LYS A 50 16.37 17.76 -0.93
CA LYS A 50 16.88 18.64 -2.01
C LYS A 50 16.05 19.92 -2.13
N ALA A 51 14.74 19.83 -1.99
CA ALA A 51 13.83 20.97 -2.05
C ALA A 51 13.78 21.79 -0.75
N LYS A 52 14.53 21.41 0.29
CA LYS A 52 14.52 22.01 1.63
C LYS A 52 13.11 22.06 2.25
N ILE A 53 12.32 21.00 2.01
CA ILE A 53 10.99 20.80 2.54
C ILE A 53 11.09 19.84 3.72
N HIS A 54 10.64 20.28 4.91
CA HIS A 54 10.65 19.46 6.11
C HIS A 54 9.41 18.57 6.18
N ALA A 55 9.62 17.27 6.41
CA ALA A 55 8.61 16.29 6.74
C ALA A 55 9.27 15.11 7.48
N ASP A 56 8.63 14.62 8.51
CA ASP A 56 9.12 13.51 9.33
C ASP A 56 8.72 12.17 8.69
N TYR A 57 9.70 11.28 8.50
CA TYR A 57 9.45 9.93 8.03
C TYR A 57 8.81 9.10 9.14
N GLU A 58 7.62 8.52 8.86
CA GLU A 58 6.78 7.81 9.84
C GLU A 58 6.54 8.62 11.13
N GLY A 59 6.50 9.96 11.00
CA GLY A 59 6.51 10.90 12.13
C GLY A 59 5.26 10.87 13.02
N ALA A 60 4.15 10.28 12.57
CA ALA A 60 2.93 10.16 13.36
C ALA A 60 2.13 8.92 13.02
N THR A 61 1.47 8.35 14.03
CA THR A 61 0.51 7.25 13.88
C THR A 61 -0.88 7.71 14.28
N PHE A 62 -1.84 7.52 13.40
CA PHE A 62 -3.23 7.94 13.57
C PHE A 62 -4.12 6.75 13.91
N VAL A 63 -4.98 6.89 14.91
CA VAL A 63 -5.99 5.89 15.25
C VAL A 63 -7.22 6.15 14.39
N LEU A 64 -7.47 5.26 13.42
CA LEU A 64 -8.59 5.37 12.48
C LEU A 64 -9.89 4.85 13.07
N GLN A 65 -9.78 3.84 13.94
CA GLN A 65 -10.84 3.26 14.73
C GLN A 65 -10.27 2.86 16.09
N GLU A 66 -10.92 3.30 17.15
CA GLU A 66 -10.58 2.90 18.51
C GLU A 66 -10.82 1.41 18.73
N ASP A 67 -10.15 0.83 19.70
CA ASP A 67 -10.46 -0.52 20.16
C ASP A 67 -11.83 -0.54 20.86
N PHE A 68 -12.48 -1.66 20.79
CA PHE A 68 -13.78 -1.86 21.44
C PHE A 68 -14.00 -3.29 21.87
N LYS A 69 -14.90 -3.51 22.82
CA LYS A 69 -15.34 -4.84 23.21
C LYS A 69 -16.48 -5.26 22.29
N PHE A 70 -16.27 -6.36 21.58
CA PHE A 70 -17.32 -6.99 20.80
C PHE A 70 -18.10 -7.95 21.70
N GLU A 71 -19.39 -7.66 21.93
CA GLU A 71 -20.20 -8.31 22.97
C GLU A 71 -21.15 -9.37 22.42
N ILE A 72 -21.18 -9.55 21.10
CA ILE A 72 -22.07 -10.48 20.41
C ILE A 72 -21.29 -11.76 20.05
N ASP A 73 -22.01 -12.88 19.97
CA ASP A 73 -21.43 -14.13 19.49
C ASP A 73 -21.07 -14.05 18.01
N SER A 74 -19.90 -14.57 17.67
CA SER A 74 -19.43 -14.67 16.28
C SER A 74 -18.77 -16.02 16.07
N TYR A 75 -19.38 -16.88 15.29
CA TYR A 75 -18.85 -18.20 14.99
C TYR A 75 -17.97 -18.16 13.75
N GLU A 76 -16.67 -18.30 13.96
CA GLU A 76 -15.65 -18.13 12.92
C GLU A 76 -14.58 -19.22 13.02
N ARG A 77 -13.90 -19.48 11.89
CA ARG A 77 -12.60 -20.15 11.89
C ARG A 77 -11.50 -19.13 12.23
N GLN A 78 -10.29 -19.60 12.45
CA GLN A 78 -9.13 -18.69 12.55
C GLN A 78 -8.95 -17.92 11.25
N SER A 79 -8.38 -16.71 11.32
CA SER A 79 -8.14 -15.85 10.16
C SER A 79 -7.26 -16.49 9.06
N ASN A 80 -6.47 -17.50 9.42
CA ASN A 80 -5.68 -18.31 8.50
C ASN A 80 -6.49 -19.44 7.81
N GLY A 81 -7.80 -19.52 8.06
CA GLY A 81 -8.71 -20.54 7.52
C GLY A 81 -8.59 -21.94 8.15
N LYS A 82 -7.70 -22.11 9.15
CA LYS A 82 -7.48 -23.38 9.85
C LYS A 82 -8.35 -23.49 11.10
N GLY A 83 -8.41 -24.72 11.64
CA GLY A 83 -9.16 -25.03 12.87
C GLY A 83 -10.67 -25.12 12.65
N GLU A 84 -11.38 -25.37 13.73
CA GLU A 84 -12.83 -25.50 13.76
C GLU A 84 -13.51 -24.13 13.84
N MET A 85 -14.78 -24.09 13.41
CA MET A 85 -15.66 -22.96 13.65
C MET A 85 -16.01 -22.94 15.15
N LYS A 86 -15.64 -21.86 15.84
CA LYS A 86 -15.89 -21.66 17.27
C LYS A 86 -16.39 -20.24 17.50
N ASN A 87 -17.10 -20.03 18.62
CA ASN A 87 -17.45 -18.67 19.03
C ASN A 87 -16.16 -17.88 19.31
N ARG A 88 -15.96 -16.81 18.55
CA ARG A 88 -14.85 -15.86 18.67
C ARG A 88 -15.34 -14.44 18.95
N GLY A 89 -16.62 -14.32 19.27
CA GLY A 89 -17.22 -13.10 19.81
C GLY A 89 -16.76 -12.82 21.24
N GLN A 90 -17.41 -11.85 21.88
CA GLN A 90 -17.19 -11.44 23.28
C GLN A 90 -15.71 -11.17 23.62
N LYS A 91 -14.99 -10.55 22.70
CA LYS A 91 -13.56 -10.25 22.82
C LYS A 91 -13.25 -8.79 22.51
N LYS A 92 -12.11 -8.33 22.98
CA LYS A 92 -11.58 -7.02 22.60
C LYS A 92 -11.12 -7.03 21.14
N ILE A 93 -11.66 -6.12 20.35
CA ILE A 93 -11.22 -5.83 18.97
C ILE A 93 -10.20 -4.68 19.05
N GLN A 94 -9.03 -4.91 18.47
CA GLN A 94 -7.93 -3.95 18.50
C GLN A 94 -8.20 -2.73 17.61
N SER A 95 -7.64 -1.59 18.00
CA SER A 95 -7.69 -0.37 17.19
C SER A 95 -7.09 -0.56 15.80
N ILE A 96 -7.64 0.14 14.81
CA ILE A 96 -7.05 0.25 13.47
C ILE A 96 -6.21 1.51 13.43
N LYS A 97 -4.90 1.34 13.24
CA LYS A 97 -3.92 2.43 13.18
C LYS A 97 -3.38 2.60 11.77
N TYR A 98 -2.94 3.81 11.46
CA TYR A 98 -2.33 4.18 10.20
C TYR A 98 -1.13 5.10 10.42
N THR A 99 0.02 4.72 9.86
CA THR A 99 1.25 5.51 9.88
C THR A 99 1.60 5.84 8.43
N PRO A 100 1.40 7.08 7.97
CA PRO A 100 1.81 7.50 6.63
C PRO A 100 3.32 7.67 6.55
N ASP A 101 3.88 7.62 5.33
CA ASP A 101 5.32 7.64 5.12
C ASP A 101 5.96 8.97 5.52
N PHE A 102 5.34 10.11 5.19
CA PHE A 102 5.88 11.44 5.56
C PHE A 102 4.78 12.34 6.11
N VAL A 103 5.08 13.00 7.22
CA VAL A 103 4.16 13.91 7.90
C VAL A 103 4.79 15.28 8.08
N SER A 104 4.06 16.33 7.68
CA SER A 104 4.39 17.73 7.91
C SER A 104 3.19 18.46 8.50
N SER A 105 3.36 19.68 8.96
CA SER A 105 2.26 20.49 9.50
C SER A 105 1.16 20.82 8.48
N SER A 106 1.47 20.90 7.20
CA SER A 106 0.53 21.29 6.13
C SER A 106 0.22 20.21 5.11
N PHE A 107 0.96 19.10 5.11
CA PHE A 107 0.75 18.01 4.18
C PHE A 107 1.16 16.66 4.75
N ILE A 108 0.62 15.59 4.17
CA ILE A 108 0.99 14.20 4.43
C ILE A 108 1.20 13.48 3.09
N ILE A 109 2.26 12.66 3.01
CA ILE A 109 2.59 11.89 1.80
C ILE A 109 2.59 10.40 2.12
N GLU A 110 1.96 9.62 1.26
CA GLU A 110 1.99 8.15 1.25
C GLU A 110 2.55 7.66 -0.09
N CYS A 111 3.74 7.08 -0.07
CA CYS A 111 4.41 6.53 -1.26
C CYS A 111 3.91 5.12 -1.56
N LYS A 112 3.03 4.93 -2.54
CA LYS A 112 2.40 3.63 -2.79
C LYS A 112 2.49 3.18 -4.24
N GLY A 113 3.58 2.50 -4.60
CA GLY A 113 3.74 1.97 -5.94
C GLY A 113 2.67 0.93 -6.30
N ARG A 114 2.53 -0.12 -5.49
CA ARG A 114 1.50 -1.14 -5.65
C ARG A 114 0.72 -1.31 -4.35
N ALA A 115 -0.59 -1.08 -4.41
CA ALA A 115 -1.45 -1.29 -3.26
C ALA A 115 -1.65 -2.80 -2.99
N ASN A 116 -1.61 -3.21 -1.71
CA ASN A 116 -2.11 -4.51 -1.27
C ASN A 116 -3.64 -4.43 -1.05
N GLU A 117 -4.29 -5.57 -0.81
CA GLU A 117 -5.74 -5.65 -0.68
C GLU A 117 -6.34 -4.79 0.45
N SER A 118 -5.62 -4.64 1.56
CA SER A 118 -6.09 -3.86 2.73
C SER A 118 -5.87 -2.35 2.59
N PHE A 119 -4.92 -1.92 1.76
CA PHE A 119 -4.55 -0.51 1.63
C PHE A 119 -5.71 0.39 1.16
N PRO A 120 -6.52 0.05 0.13
CA PRO A 120 -7.60 0.91 -0.32
C PRO A 120 -8.62 1.24 0.77
N MET A 121 -8.95 0.26 1.63
CA MET A 121 -9.86 0.47 2.76
C MET A 121 -9.23 1.40 3.80
N ARG A 122 -8.00 1.11 4.23
CA ARG A 122 -7.27 1.93 5.22
C ARG A 122 -7.07 3.36 4.73
N TRP A 123 -6.78 3.56 3.46
CA TRP A 123 -6.64 4.87 2.85
C TRP A 123 -7.96 5.67 2.83
N LYS A 124 -9.11 5.01 2.57
CA LYS A 124 -10.44 5.64 2.70
C LYS A 124 -10.72 6.05 4.14
N MET A 125 -10.43 5.19 5.11
CA MET A 125 -10.58 5.50 6.53
C MET A 125 -9.70 6.68 6.94
N PHE A 126 -8.44 6.70 6.49
CA PHE A 126 -7.52 7.80 6.76
C PHE A 126 -7.99 9.12 6.14
N LYS A 127 -8.49 9.11 4.90
CA LYS A 127 -9.12 10.30 4.29
C LYS A 127 -10.30 10.83 5.11
N LYS A 128 -11.15 9.93 5.63
CA LYS A 128 -12.24 10.32 6.53
C LYS A 128 -11.70 10.97 7.80
N TYR A 129 -10.67 10.39 8.41
CA TYR A 129 -10.01 10.94 9.59
C TYR A 129 -9.49 12.36 9.33
N VAL A 130 -8.69 12.54 8.26
CA VAL A 130 -8.11 13.85 7.88
C VAL A 130 -9.21 14.87 7.60
N ASN A 131 -10.26 14.48 6.87
CA ASN A 131 -11.40 15.37 6.58
C ASN A 131 -12.10 15.90 7.85
N HIS A 132 -12.14 15.11 8.92
CA HIS A 132 -12.78 15.51 10.18
C HIS A 132 -11.81 16.25 11.12
N LYS A 133 -10.57 15.81 11.22
CA LYS A 133 -9.62 16.22 12.26
C LYS A 133 -8.52 17.18 11.77
N MET A 134 -8.22 17.19 10.45
CA MET A 134 -7.03 17.87 9.90
C MET A 134 -7.35 18.55 8.57
N LYS A 135 -8.40 19.38 8.53
CA LYS A 135 -8.90 20.03 7.28
C LYS A 135 -7.88 20.94 6.58
N HIS A 136 -6.83 21.37 7.30
CA HIS A 136 -5.76 22.20 6.78
C HIS A 136 -4.65 21.42 6.06
N VAL A 137 -4.70 20.08 6.11
CA VAL A 137 -3.65 19.21 5.57
C VAL A 137 -4.00 18.74 4.17
N THR A 138 -3.02 18.83 3.25
CA THR A 138 -3.12 18.27 1.91
C THR A 138 -2.52 16.86 1.89
N LEU A 139 -3.22 15.91 1.27
CA LEU A 139 -2.75 14.53 1.09
C LEU A 139 -2.16 14.34 -0.30
N TYR A 140 -0.97 13.72 -0.36
CA TYR A 140 -0.31 13.31 -1.60
C TYR A 140 -0.07 11.80 -1.59
N LYS A 141 -0.27 11.15 -2.75
CA LYS A 141 -0.06 9.70 -2.89
C LYS A 141 0.66 9.36 -4.19
N PRO A 142 1.97 9.64 -4.28
CA PRO A 142 2.76 9.30 -5.46
C PRO A 142 2.94 7.77 -5.58
N GLN A 143 2.90 7.27 -6.84
CA GLN A 143 3.05 5.86 -7.17
C GLN A 143 4.39 5.55 -7.87
N ASN A 144 5.10 6.57 -8.32
CA ASN A 144 6.39 6.46 -9.01
C ASN A 144 7.22 7.74 -8.79
N GLN A 145 8.48 7.72 -9.27
CA GLN A 145 9.41 8.84 -9.09
C GLN A 145 8.91 10.14 -9.74
N LYS A 146 8.32 10.08 -10.94
CA LYS A 146 7.77 11.27 -11.62
C LYS A 146 6.66 11.94 -10.81
N GLU A 147 5.84 11.12 -10.16
CA GLU A 147 4.79 11.64 -9.28
C GLU A 147 5.37 12.21 -7.98
N CYS A 148 6.48 11.65 -7.46
CA CYS A 148 7.21 12.25 -6.35
C CYS A 148 7.70 13.66 -6.71
N ASP A 149 8.32 13.83 -7.89
CA ASP A 149 8.78 15.13 -8.37
C ASP A 149 7.59 16.12 -8.51
N LYS A 150 6.46 15.63 -9.03
CA LYS A 150 5.23 16.42 -9.13
C LYS A 150 4.68 16.85 -7.77
N VAL A 151 4.76 15.99 -6.75
CA VAL A 151 4.38 16.34 -5.37
C VAL A 151 5.25 17.47 -4.84
N ILE A 152 6.57 17.48 -5.09
CA ILE A 152 7.46 18.56 -4.70
C ILE A 152 7.03 19.88 -5.34
N GLU A 153 6.76 19.89 -6.66
CA GLU A 153 6.27 21.09 -7.37
C GLU A 153 4.96 21.62 -6.75
N LEU A 154 4.01 20.73 -6.45
CA LEU A 154 2.72 21.10 -5.85
C LEU A 154 2.90 21.69 -4.45
N ILE A 155 3.77 21.12 -3.61
CA ILE A 155 4.04 21.64 -2.27
C ILE A 155 4.67 23.04 -2.36
N ILE A 156 5.62 23.24 -3.28
CA ILE A 156 6.26 24.57 -3.48
C ILE A 156 5.25 25.61 -3.95
N LYS A 157 4.36 25.23 -4.87
CA LYS A 157 3.33 26.13 -5.40
C LYS A 157 2.28 26.54 -4.36
N ASN A 158 2.01 25.68 -3.38
CA ASN A 158 0.97 25.88 -2.36
C ASN A 158 1.53 26.47 -1.03
N LYS A 159 2.81 26.84 -0.98
CA LYS A 159 3.43 27.62 0.09
C LYS A 159 3.18 29.11 -0.10
#